data_a5e8202c348348f632fbf9d20751129c
#
_entry.id   a5e8202c348348f632fbf9d20751129c
#
_cell.length_a   1.000
_cell.length_b   1.000
_cell.length_c   1.000
_cell.angle_alpha   90.00
_cell.angle_beta   90.00
_cell.angle_gamma   90.00
#
_symmetry.space_group_name_H-M   'P 1'
#
loop_
_entity.id
_entity.type
_entity.pdbx_description
1 polymer ?
#
loop_
_entity_poly.entity_id
_entity_poly.type
_entity_poly.pdbx_seq_one_letter_code
_entity_poly.pdbx_strand_id
1 'polypeptide(L)'
;MKINIIIVDKKGKDQLYAPLIEHYKKIAKPFAKVEVIELFDKEIAKAHDISPEAAQKSYTKAMEKYLSGAFNVALDPSSKELDSHQFAKLLKDRGVVNFYIGGAYGFESGFLTKCNQAVSFGKITLSHKLMKVVLLEQVFRGLSINHNHPYHK
;
A
#
# COMPACT_ATOMS: atom_id res chain seq x y z
N MET A 1 -16.64 1.36 4.25
CA MET A 1 -15.18 1.22 4.42
C MET A 1 -14.46 1.85 3.25
N LYS A 2 -13.37 2.52 3.52
CA LYS A 2 -12.49 3.10 2.49
C LYS A 2 -11.07 2.55 2.67
N ILE A 3 -10.44 2.15 1.57
CA ILE A 3 -9.07 1.66 1.55
C ILE A 3 -8.28 2.49 0.55
N ASN A 4 -7.21 3.12 1.00
CA ASN A 4 -6.29 3.86 0.15
C ASN A 4 -4.96 3.10 0.04
N ILE A 5 -4.48 2.95 -1.17
CA ILE A 5 -3.14 2.47 -1.46
C ILE A 5 -2.32 3.68 -1.89
N ILE A 6 -1.40 4.08 -1.04
CA ILE A 6 -0.55 5.27 -1.21
C ILE A 6 0.83 4.79 -1.60
N ILE A 7 1.25 5.12 -2.80
CA ILE A 7 2.49 4.61 -3.39
C ILE A 7 3.34 5.74 -3.96
N VAL A 8 4.65 5.64 -3.77
CA VAL A 8 5.61 6.49 -4.47
C VAL A 8 5.84 5.91 -5.87
N ASP A 9 5.17 6.49 -6.84
CA ASP A 9 5.29 6.11 -8.25
C ASP A 9 4.89 7.27 -9.15
N LYS A 10 5.49 7.35 -10.32
CA LYS A 10 5.12 8.35 -11.34
C LYS A 10 3.73 8.06 -11.87
N LYS A 11 2.90 9.09 -11.92
CA LYS A 11 1.63 9.04 -12.66
C LYS A 11 1.93 8.89 -14.15
N GLY A 12 1.20 8.02 -14.81
CA GLY A 12 1.36 7.83 -16.24
C GLY A 12 0.42 6.76 -16.79
N LYS A 13 0.43 6.62 -18.12
CA LYS A 13 -0.29 5.53 -18.78
C LYS A 13 0.45 4.22 -18.50
N ASP A 14 -0.13 3.41 -17.65
CA ASP A 14 0.36 2.07 -17.35
C ASP A 14 -0.56 1.04 -18.04
N GLN A 15 -0.19 0.65 -19.26
CA GLN A 15 -0.98 -0.31 -20.03
C GLN A 15 -0.85 -1.75 -19.49
N LEU A 16 0.24 -2.05 -18.79
CA LEU A 16 0.51 -3.39 -18.29
C LEU A 16 -0.28 -3.72 -17.03
N TYR A 17 -0.29 -2.80 -16.05
CA TYR A 17 -0.90 -3.05 -14.73
C TYR A 17 -2.27 -2.39 -14.54
N ALA A 18 -2.58 -1.34 -15.29
CA ALA A 18 -3.83 -0.60 -15.14
C ALA A 18 -5.08 -1.49 -15.25
N PRO A 19 -5.19 -2.45 -16.19
CA PRO A 19 -6.34 -3.35 -16.26
C PRO A 19 -6.52 -4.20 -15.00
N LEU A 20 -5.43 -4.68 -14.40
CA LEU A 20 -5.46 -5.47 -13.17
C LEU A 20 -5.88 -4.61 -11.97
N ILE A 21 -5.37 -3.39 -11.88
CA ILE A 21 -5.74 -2.43 -10.84
C ILE A 21 -7.24 -2.15 -10.88
N GLU A 22 -7.76 -1.82 -12.04
CA GLU A 22 -9.20 -1.54 -12.22
C GLU A 22 -10.07 -2.78 -11.97
N HIS A 23 -9.59 -3.96 -12.34
CA HIS A 23 -10.26 -5.23 -12.05
C HIS A 23 -10.45 -5.41 -10.53
N TYR A 24 -9.37 -5.32 -9.74
CA TYR A 24 -9.46 -5.52 -8.29
C TYR A 24 -10.27 -4.41 -7.59
N LYS A 25 -10.16 -3.16 -8.03
CA LYS A 25 -11.02 -2.08 -7.53
C LYS A 25 -12.50 -2.37 -7.78
N LYS A 26 -12.82 -2.87 -8.97
CA LYS A 26 -14.20 -3.21 -9.35
C LYS A 26 -14.78 -4.33 -8.50
N ILE A 27 -14.06 -5.44 -8.35
CA ILE A 27 -14.56 -6.59 -7.58
C ILE A 27 -14.58 -6.33 -6.07
N ALA A 28 -13.74 -5.42 -5.55
CA ALA A 28 -13.78 -4.99 -4.16
C ALA A 28 -14.94 -4.03 -3.83
N LYS A 29 -15.52 -3.36 -4.84
CA LYS A 29 -16.53 -2.31 -4.66
C LYS A 29 -17.72 -2.68 -3.76
N PRO A 30 -18.27 -3.93 -3.78
CA PRO A 30 -19.34 -4.32 -2.87
C PRO A 30 -18.96 -4.25 -1.39
N PHE A 31 -17.67 -4.35 -1.04
CA PHE A 31 -17.17 -4.40 0.32
C PHE A 31 -16.51 -3.10 0.78
N ALA A 32 -15.79 -2.44 -0.11
CA ALA A 32 -15.04 -1.24 0.21
C ALA A 32 -14.77 -0.37 -1.02
N LYS A 33 -14.67 0.94 -0.81
CA LYS A 33 -14.14 1.85 -1.84
C LYS A 33 -12.62 1.80 -1.78
N VAL A 34 -11.99 1.30 -2.84
CA VAL A 34 -10.53 1.20 -2.95
C VAL A 34 -10.01 2.28 -3.89
N GLU A 35 -9.06 3.07 -3.42
CA GLU A 35 -8.38 4.10 -4.20
C GLU A 35 -6.87 3.88 -4.22
N VAL A 36 -6.24 4.18 -5.34
CA VAL A 36 -4.78 4.19 -5.50
C VAL A 36 -4.32 5.63 -5.66
N ILE A 37 -3.43 6.06 -4.79
CA ILE A 37 -2.88 7.41 -4.73
C ILE A 37 -1.40 7.34 -5.07
N GLU A 38 -1.02 7.83 -6.24
CA GLU A 38 0.36 7.85 -6.71
C GLU A 38 1.01 9.19 -6.37
N LEU A 39 2.15 9.14 -5.69
CA LEU A 39 2.90 10.30 -5.24
C LEU A 39 4.26 10.34 -5.95
N PHE A 40 4.50 11.36 -6.73
CA PHE A 40 5.82 11.65 -7.31
C PHE A 40 5.91 13.13 -7.68
N ASP A 41 6.12 13.98 -6.68
CA ASP A 41 6.27 15.42 -6.86
C ASP A 41 7.70 15.83 -7.22
N LYS A 42 7.92 17.13 -7.42
CA LYS A 42 9.24 17.68 -7.75
C LYS A 42 10.26 17.48 -6.63
N GLU A 43 9.83 17.47 -5.37
CA GLU A 43 10.73 17.26 -4.22
C GLU A 43 11.23 15.81 -4.19
N ILE A 44 10.35 14.84 -4.45
CA ILE A 44 10.73 13.42 -4.58
C ILE A 44 11.72 13.25 -5.73
N ALA A 45 11.42 13.81 -6.90
CA ALA A 45 12.30 13.73 -8.07
C ALA A 45 13.70 14.29 -7.78
N LYS A 46 13.80 15.47 -7.16
CA LYS A 46 15.07 16.07 -6.76
C LYS A 46 15.82 15.23 -5.72
N ALA A 47 15.11 14.69 -4.74
CA ALA A 47 15.70 13.89 -3.69
C ALA A 47 16.35 12.61 -4.22
N HIS A 48 15.77 11.97 -5.25
CA HIS A 48 16.37 10.82 -5.93
C HIS A 48 17.74 11.12 -6.54
N ASP A 49 17.97 12.36 -6.98
CA ASP A 49 19.26 12.77 -7.54
C ASP A 49 20.31 13.09 -6.46
N ILE A 50 19.91 13.17 -5.19
CA ILE A 50 20.81 13.51 -4.08
C ILE A 50 21.34 12.24 -3.41
N SER A 51 20.45 11.43 -2.81
CA SER A 51 20.83 10.22 -2.08
C SER A 51 19.61 9.34 -1.77
N PRO A 52 19.81 8.04 -1.44
CA PRO A 52 18.74 7.20 -0.92
C PRO A 52 18.08 7.76 0.33
N GLU A 53 18.84 8.35 1.26
CA GLU A 53 18.33 8.93 2.50
C GLU A 53 17.47 10.17 2.22
N ALA A 54 17.89 11.03 1.29
CA ALA A 54 17.10 12.18 0.86
C ALA A 54 15.78 11.75 0.21
N ALA A 55 15.81 10.69 -0.62
CA ALA A 55 14.63 10.11 -1.23
C ALA A 55 13.65 9.61 -0.17
N GLN A 56 14.10 8.83 0.80
CA GLN A 56 13.27 8.32 1.91
C GLN A 56 12.62 9.46 2.71
N LYS A 57 13.36 10.52 3.02
CA LYS A 57 12.80 11.71 3.69
C LYS A 57 11.71 12.39 2.88
N SER A 58 11.89 12.46 1.55
CA SER A 58 10.89 13.04 0.66
C SER A 58 9.61 12.21 0.63
N TYR A 59 9.71 10.87 0.71
CA TYR A 59 8.56 9.98 0.80
C TYR A 59 7.79 10.20 2.09
N THR A 60 8.49 10.27 3.22
CA THR A 60 7.88 10.57 4.53
C THR A 60 7.09 11.86 4.48
N LYS A 61 7.68 12.93 3.98
CA LYS A 61 7.02 14.24 3.85
C LYS A 61 5.74 14.18 3.00
N ALA A 62 5.78 13.46 1.87
CA ALA A 62 4.63 13.32 0.99
C ALA A 62 3.50 12.47 1.59
N MET A 63 3.84 11.50 2.44
CA MET A 63 2.90 10.53 3.01
C MET A 63 2.31 10.96 4.35
N GLU A 64 2.98 11.77 5.13
CA GLU A 64 2.57 12.16 6.49
C GLU A 64 1.16 12.74 6.57
N LYS A 65 0.73 13.48 5.58
CA LYS A 65 -0.61 14.09 5.54
C LYS A 65 -1.76 13.07 5.51
N TYR A 66 -1.47 11.82 5.17
CA TYR A 66 -2.49 10.76 5.11
C TYR A 66 -2.60 9.97 6.41
N LEU A 67 -1.71 10.17 7.39
CA LEU A 67 -1.69 9.38 8.62
C LEU A 67 -2.91 9.64 9.52
N SER A 68 -3.43 10.85 9.51
CA SER A 68 -4.54 11.23 10.40
C SER A 68 -5.86 10.60 9.98
N GLY A 69 -6.62 10.09 10.96
CA GLY A 69 -7.98 9.58 10.74
C GLY A 69 -8.09 8.23 10.07
N ALA A 70 -7.00 7.47 9.98
CA ALA A 70 -6.96 6.16 9.35
C ALA A 70 -6.13 5.15 10.15
N PHE A 71 -6.39 3.88 9.93
CA PHE A 71 -5.49 2.81 10.35
C PHE A 71 -4.39 2.63 9.29
N ASN A 72 -3.15 2.88 9.68
CA ASN A 72 -2.02 3.01 8.76
C ASN A 72 -1.14 1.77 8.78
N VAL A 73 -0.92 1.16 7.63
CA VAL A 73 -0.12 -0.06 7.45
C VAL A 73 0.94 0.18 6.38
N ALA A 74 2.20 0.11 6.77
CA ALA A 74 3.32 0.18 5.82
C ALA A 74 3.72 -1.23 5.35
N LEU A 75 3.98 -1.39 4.05
CA LEU A 75 4.56 -2.61 3.49
C LEU A 75 6.08 -2.48 3.47
N ASP A 76 6.74 -3.31 4.25
CA ASP A 76 8.19 -3.32 4.38
C ASP A 76 8.71 -4.76 4.48
N PRO A 77 9.63 -5.20 3.59
CA PRO A 77 10.10 -6.59 3.54
C PRO A 77 10.77 -7.08 4.82
N SER A 78 11.31 -6.16 5.63
CA SER A 78 11.99 -6.47 6.91
C SER A 78 11.03 -6.58 8.09
N SER A 79 9.76 -6.28 7.89
CA SER A 79 8.75 -6.29 8.95
C SER A 79 8.11 -7.67 9.12
N LYS A 80 7.16 -7.77 10.03
CA LYS A 80 6.47 -9.04 10.34
C LYS A 80 5.72 -9.58 9.14
N GLU A 81 5.98 -10.83 8.79
CA GLU A 81 5.24 -11.56 7.77
C GLU A 81 3.82 -11.92 8.26
N LEU A 82 2.85 -11.82 7.37
CA LEU A 82 1.46 -12.18 7.63
C LEU A 82 0.96 -13.20 6.61
N ASP A 83 0.13 -14.14 7.08
CA ASP A 83 -0.72 -14.92 6.18
C ASP A 83 -1.98 -14.13 5.77
N SER A 84 -2.76 -14.67 4.85
CA SER A 84 -3.96 -13.99 4.33
C SER A 84 -5.06 -13.80 5.38
N HIS A 85 -5.19 -14.69 6.35
CA HIS A 85 -6.13 -14.53 7.45
C HIS A 85 -5.71 -13.43 8.43
N GLN A 86 -4.41 -13.35 8.73
CA GLN A 86 -3.84 -12.26 9.53
C GLN A 86 -3.99 -10.93 8.81
N PHE A 87 -3.77 -10.90 7.49
CA PHE A 87 -3.99 -9.70 6.67
C PHE A 87 -5.46 -9.26 6.70
N ALA A 88 -6.41 -10.20 6.59
CA ALA A 88 -7.85 -9.90 6.68
C ALA A 88 -8.23 -9.18 7.98
N LYS A 89 -7.57 -9.52 9.10
CA LYS A 89 -7.79 -8.86 10.39
C LYS A 89 -7.39 -7.38 10.39
N LEU A 90 -6.45 -6.97 9.54
CA LEU A 90 -6.07 -5.54 9.40
C LEU A 90 -7.24 -4.70 8.87
N LEU A 91 -8.14 -5.33 8.10
CA LEU A 91 -9.27 -4.68 7.47
C LEU A 91 -10.55 -4.72 8.30
N LYS A 92 -10.58 -5.58 9.32
CA LYS A 92 -11.81 -5.85 10.08
C LYS A 92 -12.16 -4.66 10.97
N ASP A 93 -13.44 -4.26 10.94
CA ASP A 93 -14.02 -3.21 11.81
C ASP A 93 -13.30 -1.84 11.69
N ARG A 94 -12.86 -1.49 10.46
CA ARG A 94 -12.19 -0.23 10.16
C ARG A 94 -13.03 0.65 9.24
N GLY A 95 -13.05 1.94 9.51
CA GLY A 95 -13.66 2.94 8.61
C GLY A 95 -12.74 3.27 7.44
N VAL A 96 -11.48 3.63 7.74
CA VAL A 96 -10.45 3.95 6.75
C VAL A 96 -9.17 3.18 7.05
N VAL A 97 -8.62 2.52 6.03
CA VAL A 97 -7.30 1.88 6.09
C VAL A 97 -6.42 2.46 5.00
N ASN A 98 -5.23 2.89 5.37
CA ASN A 98 -4.20 3.33 4.44
C ASN A 98 -3.07 2.30 4.39
N PHE A 99 -2.76 1.83 3.20
CA PHE A 99 -1.56 1.04 2.93
C PHE A 99 -0.53 1.90 2.24
N TYR A 100 0.72 1.82 2.69
CA TYR A 100 1.83 2.56 2.12
C TYR A 100 2.81 1.64 1.44
N ILE A 101 3.15 1.96 0.20
CA ILE A 101 4.20 1.30 -0.59
C ILE A 101 5.27 2.35 -0.86
N GLY A 102 6.50 2.11 -0.40
CA GLY A 102 7.63 2.99 -0.64
C GLY A 102 8.08 2.99 -2.09
N GLY A 103 8.93 3.94 -2.43
CA GLY A 103 9.61 3.97 -3.72
C GLY A 103 10.82 3.04 -3.75
N ALA A 104 11.73 3.28 -4.70
CA ALA A 104 12.91 2.46 -4.93
C ALA A 104 13.79 2.24 -3.70
N TYR A 105 13.81 3.18 -2.77
CA TYR A 105 14.67 3.14 -1.58
C TYR A 105 13.96 2.75 -0.28
N GLY A 106 12.68 2.37 -0.33
CA GLY A 106 11.91 2.00 0.85
C GLY A 106 11.57 3.17 1.78
N PHE A 107 11.30 2.87 3.05
CA PHE A 107 10.90 3.85 4.06
C PHE A 107 12.00 4.19 5.04
N GLU A 108 11.96 5.42 5.57
CA GLU A 108 12.66 5.72 6.81
C GLU A 108 12.06 4.92 7.98
N SER A 109 12.92 4.50 8.93
CA SER A 109 12.45 3.84 10.16
C SER A 109 11.47 4.72 10.95
N GLY A 110 11.67 6.03 10.95
CA GLY A 110 10.78 6.99 11.60
C GLY A 110 9.38 7.02 10.99
N PHE A 111 9.22 6.79 9.69
CA PHE A 111 7.90 6.65 9.08
C PHE A 111 7.22 5.35 9.49
N LEU A 112 7.95 4.24 9.49
CA LEU A 112 7.41 2.93 9.91
C LEU A 112 6.85 2.98 11.33
N THR A 113 7.52 3.67 12.24
CA THR A 113 7.06 3.83 13.63
C THR A 113 5.82 4.74 13.78
N LYS A 114 5.55 5.61 12.80
CA LYS A 114 4.32 6.42 12.75
C LYS A 114 3.11 5.66 12.24
N CYS A 115 3.32 4.53 11.56
CA CYS A 115 2.24 3.64 11.14
C CYS A 115 1.75 2.79 12.32
N ASN A 116 0.48 2.37 12.27
CA ASN A 116 -0.08 1.46 13.26
C ASN A 116 0.57 0.08 13.18
N GLN A 117 0.91 -0.35 11.95
CA GLN A 117 1.66 -1.58 11.71
C GLN A 117 2.58 -1.43 10.51
N ALA A 118 3.69 -2.17 10.54
CA ALA A 118 4.51 -2.46 9.38
C ALA A 118 4.50 -3.97 9.14
N VAL A 119 4.21 -4.39 7.90
CA VAL A 119 3.98 -5.80 7.55
C VAL A 119 4.73 -6.17 6.28
N SER A 120 5.07 -7.45 6.16
CA SER A 120 5.76 -8.01 5.00
C SER A 120 4.91 -9.08 4.32
N PHE A 121 4.97 -9.13 2.99
CA PHE A 121 4.44 -10.24 2.17
C PHE A 121 5.49 -11.29 1.86
N GLY A 122 6.58 -11.29 2.60
CA GLY A 122 7.71 -12.20 2.45
C GLY A 122 9.03 -11.43 2.30
N LYS A 123 10.13 -12.18 2.29
CA LYS A 123 11.48 -11.62 2.25
C LYS A 123 11.94 -11.23 0.85
N ILE A 124 11.18 -11.60 -0.18
CA ILE A 124 11.48 -11.29 -1.57
C ILE A 124 11.10 -9.84 -1.86
N THR A 125 12.01 -9.10 -2.47
CA THR A 125 11.72 -7.75 -2.95
C THR A 125 10.98 -7.82 -4.29
N LEU A 126 9.82 -7.19 -4.36
CA LEU A 126 9.07 -7.01 -5.60
C LEU A 126 9.19 -5.56 -6.08
N SER A 127 9.06 -5.35 -7.39
CA SER A 127 8.93 -3.99 -7.89
C SER A 127 7.70 -3.32 -7.27
N HIS A 128 7.78 -2.01 -7.01
CA HIS A 128 6.66 -1.28 -6.40
C HIS A 128 5.38 -1.35 -7.25
N LYS A 129 5.49 -1.40 -8.58
CA LYS A 129 4.33 -1.56 -9.48
C LYS A 129 3.65 -2.91 -9.33
N LEU A 130 4.42 -3.99 -9.26
CA LEU A 130 3.90 -5.34 -9.03
C LEU A 130 3.35 -5.47 -7.60
N MET A 131 4.03 -4.92 -6.61
CA MET A 131 3.56 -4.92 -5.22
C MET A 131 2.19 -4.26 -5.08
N LYS A 132 1.92 -3.22 -5.82
CA LYS A 132 0.60 -2.56 -5.87
C LYS A 132 -0.51 -3.54 -6.29
N VAL A 133 -0.26 -4.36 -7.30
CA VAL A 133 -1.22 -5.38 -7.77
C VAL A 133 -1.38 -6.51 -6.76
N VAL A 134 -0.27 -6.99 -6.19
CA VAL A 134 -0.28 -8.03 -5.15
C VAL A 134 -1.07 -7.55 -3.92
N LEU A 135 -0.86 -6.31 -3.49
CA LEU A 135 -1.60 -5.72 -2.39
C LEU A 135 -3.10 -5.62 -2.70
N LEU A 136 -3.48 -5.19 -3.89
CA LEU A 136 -4.89 -5.12 -4.30
C LEU A 136 -5.57 -6.49 -4.29
N GLU A 137 -4.87 -7.53 -4.73
CA GLU A 137 -5.36 -8.91 -4.65
C GLU A 137 -5.57 -9.32 -3.19
N GLN A 138 -4.61 -9.05 -2.31
CA GLN A 138 -4.73 -9.39 -0.89
C GLN A 138 -5.80 -8.56 -0.17
N VAL A 139 -6.00 -7.30 -0.56
CA VAL A 139 -7.12 -6.48 -0.08
C VAL A 139 -8.45 -7.15 -0.43
N PHE A 140 -8.66 -7.53 -1.69
CA PHE A 140 -9.88 -8.22 -2.10
C PHE A 140 -10.06 -9.57 -1.39
N ARG A 141 -8.98 -10.35 -1.26
CA ARG A 141 -8.98 -11.62 -0.52
C ARG A 141 -9.34 -11.42 0.95
N GLY A 142 -8.75 -10.44 1.62
CA GLY A 142 -9.04 -10.12 3.02
C GLY A 142 -10.49 -9.67 3.22
N LEU A 143 -11.02 -8.83 2.33
CA LEU A 143 -12.43 -8.44 2.34
C LEU A 143 -13.34 -9.65 2.12
N SER A 144 -12.97 -10.54 1.21
CA SER A 144 -13.71 -11.79 0.94
C SER A 144 -13.76 -12.70 2.18
N ILE A 145 -12.64 -12.86 2.87
CA ILE A 145 -12.58 -13.63 4.14
C ILE A 145 -13.53 -13.01 5.18
N ASN A 146 -13.46 -11.70 5.37
CA ASN A 146 -14.26 -11.01 6.39
C ASN A 146 -15.77 -11.02 6.10
N HIS A 147 -16.16 -11.20 4.84
CA HIS A 147 -17.58 -11.21 4.41
C HIS A 147 -18.08 -12.59 3.99
N ASN A 148 -17.34 -13.65 4.29
CA ASN A 148 -17.69 -15.04 3.94
C ASN A 148 -17.93 -15.25 2.43
N HIS A 149 -17.23 -14.49 1.59
CA HIS A 149 -17.26 -14.64 0.15
C HIS A 149 -16.35 -15.80 -0.29
N PRO A 150 -16.74 -16.65 -1.25
CA PRO A 150 -16.03 -17.90 -1.58
C PRO A 150 -14.72 -17.74 -2.37
N TYR A 151 -14.18 -16.56 -2.47
CA TYR A 151 -12.92 -16.30 -3.22
C TYR A 151 -11.71 -17.00 -2.58
N HIS A 152 -11.59 -16.90 -1.25
CA HIS A 152 -10.50 -17.58 -0.54
C HIS A 152 -10.85 -19.06 -0.31
N LYS A 153 -9.93 -19.93 -0.73
CA LYS A 153 -10.05 -21.39 -0.60
C LYS A 153 -9.05 -21.92 0.40
#